data_a73b88d19d5a1281e53fcbec729eae22
#
_entry.id   a73b88d19d5a1281e53fcbec729eae22
#
_cell.length_a   1.000
_cell.length_b   1.000
_cell.length_c   1.000
_cell.angle_alpha   90.00
_cell.angle_beta   90.00
_cell.angle_gamma   90.00
#
_symmetry.space_group_name_H-M   'P 1'
#
loop_
_entity.id
_entity.type
_entity.pdbx_description
1 polymer ?
#
loop_
_entity_poly.entity_id
_entity_poly.type
_entity_poly.pdbx_seq_one_letter_code
_entity_poly.pdbx_strand_id
1 'polypeptide(L)'
;METQSIKRILVVDNEDSILFAVKRYFVRAGFSVDCARELEEAEALAAHNEYQLVIADLSLSEHGSTEGLEILRFVRSQSPCTRIILLTAYGSPRIEKEAFRRGCDAFLHKPKPLDEIARIAADLTGGCE
;
A
#
# COMPACT_ATOMS: atom_id res chain seq x y z
N MET A 1 -16.89 -21.81 -17.19
CA MET A 1 -16.21 -21.69 -15.96
C MET A 1 -15.32 -20.47 -15.85
N GLU A 2 -15.46 -19.79 -14.77
CA GLU A 2 -14.74 -18.58 -14.64
C GLU A 2 -13.42 -18.77 -14.03
N THR A 3 -12.42 -18.10 -14.54
CA THR A 3 -11.11 -18.10 -13.94
C THR A 3 -11.03 -16.96 -12.99
N GLN A 4 -10.77 -17.24 -11.73
CA GLN A 4 -10.64 -16.20 -10.77
C GLN A 4 -9.27 -15.57 -10.87
N SER A 5 -9.25 -14.27 -10.99
CA SER A 5 -7.99 -13.54 -10.98
C SER A 5 -7.40 -13.59 -9.59
N ILE A 6 -6.11 -13.81 -9.51
CA ILE A 6 -5.40 -13.73 -8.25
C ILE A 6 -5.28 -12.26 -7.91
N LYS A 7 -5.73 -11.89 -6.72
CA LYS A 7 -5.60 -10.51 -6.26
C LYS A 7 -4.16 -10.24 -5.87
N ARG A 8 -3.66 -9.11 -6.29
CA ARG A 8 -2.27 -8.76 -6.08
C ARG A 8 -2.16 -7.54 -5.20
N ILE A 9 -1.18 -7.59 -4.29
CA ILE A 9 -0.90 -6.50 -3.36
C ILE A 9 0.55 -6.10 -3.51
N LEU A 10 0.81 -4.81 -3.50
CA LEU A 10 2.17 -4.27 -3.44
C LEU A 10 2.39 -3.70 -2.05
N VAL A 11 3.45 -4.13 -1.38
CA VAL A 11 3.81 -3.64 -0.06
C VAL A 11 5.14 -2.91 -0.18
N VAL A 12 5.19 -1.68 0.26
CA VAL A 12 6.38 -0.84 0.14
C VAL A 12 6.79 -0.36 1.52
N ASP A 13 7.95 -0.81 1.99
CA ASP A 13 8.46 -0.43 3.31
C ASP A 13 9.94 -0.74 3.33
N ASN A 14 10.73 0.09 4.00
CA ASN A 14 12.15 -0.17 4.07
C ASN A 14 12.55 -1.09 5.24
N GLU A 15 11.57 -1.50 6.04
CA GLU A 15 11.81 -2.42 7.15
C GLU A 15 11.48 -3.85 6.74
N ASP A 16 12.49 -4.71 6.72
CA ASP A 16 12.30 -6.09 6.30
C ASP A 16 11.27 -6.82 7.15
N SER A 17 11.23 -6.54 8.44
CA SER A 17 10.30 -7.22 9.33
C SER A 17 8.85 -6.93 8.94
N ILE A 18 8.58 -5.71 8.53
CA ILE A 18 7.23 -5.35 8.11
C ILE A 18 6.89 -6.00 6.78
N LEU A 19 7.81 -5.96 5.82
CA LEU A 19 7.59 -6.61 4.53
C LEU A 19 7.30 -8.10 4.72
N PHE A 20 8.10 -8.75 5.56
CA PHE A 20 7.94 -10.18 5.79
C PHE A 20 6.59 -10.49 6.43
N ALA A 21 6.22 -9.74 7.47
CA ALA A 21 4.99 -10.00 8.21
C ALA A 21 3.75 -9.76 7.35
N VAL A 22 3.73 -8.66 6.63
CA VAL A 22 2.59 -8.32 5.80
C VAL A 22 2.46 -9.30 4.65
N LYS A 23 3.58 -9.62 4.01
CA LYS A 23 3.54 -10.58 2.90
C LYS A 23 3.04 -11.93 3.37
N ARG A 24 3.56 -12.43 4.49
CA ARG A 24 3.16 -13.73 5.00
C ARG A 24 1.66 -13.76 5.30
N TYR A 25 1.16 -12.71 5.91
CA TYR A 25 -0.25 -12.64 6.25
C TYR A 25 -1.13 -12.70 5.00
N PHE A 26 -0.83 -11.88 4.01
CA PHE A 26 -1.70 -11.78 2.85
C PHE A 26 -1.53 -12.95 1.88
N VAL A 27 -0.34 -13.53 1.80
CA VAL A 27 -0.17 -14.75 1.00
C VAL A 27 -1.04 -15.87 1.57
N ARG A 28 -1.09 -15.99 2.89
CA ARG A 28 -1.93 -16.98 3.53
C ARG A 28 -3.40 -16.73 3.31
N ALA A 29 -3.76 -15.49 3.08
CA ALA A 29 -5.15 -15.12 2.79
C ALA A 29 -5.50 -15.27 1.32
N GLY A 30 -4.56 -15.73 0.48
CA GLY A 30 -4.85 -16.01 -0.91
C GLY A 30 -4.40 -14.95 -1.89
N PHE A 31 -3.65 -13.95 -1.43
CA PHE A 31 -3.17 -12.89 -2.31
C PHE A 31 -1.79 -13.20 -2.83
N SER A 32 -1.47 -12.62 -3.99
CA SER A 32 -0.11 -12.57 -4.49
C SER A 32 0.49 -11.25 -4.03
N VAL A 33 1.66 -11.28 -3.42
CA VAL A 33 2.24 -10.08 -2.79
C VAL A 33 3.61 -9.82 -3.35
N ASP A 34 3.81 -8.60 -3.86
CA ASP A 34 5.12 -8.11 -4.27
C ASP A 34 5.59 -7.10 -3.24
N CYS A 35 6.89 -7.07 -3.00
CA CYS A 35 7.46 -6.17 -2.00
C CYS A 35 8.47 -5.24 -2.65
N ALA A 36 8.50 -4.00 -2.20
CA ALA A 36 9.49 -3.01 -2.62
C ALA A 36 10.02 -2.29 -1.39
N ARG A 37 11.28 -1.92 -1.40
CA ARG A 37 11.90 -1.24 -0.28
C ARG A 37 12.07 0.24 -0.51
N GLU A 38 11.96 0.69 -1.75
CA GLU A 38 12.21 2.09 -2.07
C GLU A 38 11.32 2.55 -3.21
N LEU A 39 11.31 3.86 -3.39
CA LEU A 39 10.39 4.50 -4.34
C LEU A 39 10.55 3.97 -5.76
N GLU A 40 11.78 3.89 -6.25
CA GLU A 40 12.01 3.50 -7.64
C GLU A 40 11.57 2.07 -7.90
N GLU A 41 11.83 1.18 -6.96
CA GLU A 41 11.40 -0.19 -7.10
C GLU A 41 9.87 -0.29 -7.10
N ALA A 42 9.23 0.47 -6.21
CA ALA A 42 7.78 0.47 -6.14
C ALA A 42 7.16 0.99 -7.44
N GLU A 43 7.72 2.06 -7.99
CA GLU A 43 7.20 2.62 -9.22
C GLU A 43 7.39 1.65 -10.40
N ALA A 44 8.52 0.97 -10.44
CA ALA A 44 8.75 -0.01 -11.50
C ALA A 44 7.74 -1.15 -11.44
N LEU A 45 7.47 -1.65 -10.23
CA LEU A 45 6.50 -2.72 -10.08
C LEU A 45 5.10 -2.25 -10.44
N ALA A 46 4.74 -1.05 -10.01
CA ALA A 46 3.39 -0.52 -10.29
C ALA A 46 3.20 -0.22 -11.77
N ALA A 47 4.28 0.11 -12.48
CA ALA A 47 4.19 0.41 -13.91
C ALA A 47 3.92 -0.85 -14.74
N HIS A 48 4.33 -2.01 -14.23
CA HIS A 48 4.25 -3.25 -15.00
C HIS A 48 3.24 -4.25 -14.49
N ASN A 49 2.54 -3.94 -13.41
CA ASN A 49 1.58 -4.85 -12.81
C ASN A 49 0.37 -4.08 -12.34
N GLU A 50 -0.78 -4.76 -12.28
CA GLU A 50 -1.97 -4.18 -11.70
C GLU A 50 -2.15 -4.73 -10.29
N TYR A 51 -2.37 -3.83 -9.36
CA TYR A 51 -2.57 -4.22 -7.96
C TYR A 51 -3.95 -3.78 -7.49
N GLN A 52 -4.61 -4.62 -6.71
CA GLN A 52 -5.85 -4.25 -6.06
C GLN A 52 -5.59 -3.34 -4.87
N LEU A 53 -4.42 -3.50 -4.26
CA LEU A 53 -4.09 -2.77 -3.04
C LEU A 53 -2.61 -2.47 -2.99
N VAL A 54 -2.28 -1.25 -2.55
CA VAL A 54 -0.90 -0.87 -2.24
C VAL A 54 -0.88 -0.47 -0.78
N ILE A 55 0.05 -1.04 -0.02
CA ILE A 55 0.29 -0.65 1.36
C ILE A 55 1.69 -0.08 1.39
N ALA A 56 1.82 1.21 1.65
CA ALA A 56 3.11 1.89 1.54
C ALA A 56 3.41 2.71 2.78
N ASP A 57 4.68 2.65 3.19
CA ASP A 57 5.18 3.54 4.22
C ASP A 57 5.34 4.93 3.62
N LEU A 58 4.95 5.93 4.36
CA LEU A 58 5.11 7.32 3.93
C LEU A 58 6.58 7.69 3.77
N SER A 59 7.42 7.27 4.71
CA SER A 59 8.84 7.64 4.73
C SER A 59 9.70 6.41 4.44
N LEU A 60 10.39 6.41 3.31
CA LEU A 60 11.17 5.25 2.89
C LEU A 60 12.67 5.43 3.04
N SER A 61 13.18 6.65 2.92
CA SER A 61 14.62 6.87 2.96
C SER A 61 15.08 7.42 4.28
N GLU A 62 14.38 8.40 4.85
CA GLU A 62 14.77 8.95 6.14
C GLU A 62 13.55 9.50 6.84
N HIS A 63 13.69 9.78 8.13
CA HIS A 63 12.58 10.28 8.92
C HIS A 63 12.04 11.57 8.33
N GLY A 64 10.74 11.63 8.20
CA GLY A 64 10.08 12.82 7.67
C GLY A 64 10.04 12.92 6.17
N SER A 65 10.65 11.98 5.45
CA SER A 65 10.53 11.99 3.99
C SER A 65 9.11 11.57 3.60
N THR A 66 8.71 11.90 2.39
CA THR A 66 7.34 11.69 1.96
C THR A 66 7.26 10.96 0.62
N GLU A 67 8.15 10.00 0.40
CA GLU A 67 8.13 9.20 -0.84
C GLU A 67 6.82 8.46 -1.01
N GLY A 68 6.15 8.12 0.10
CA GLY A 68 4.84 7.48 0.01
C GLY A 68 3.83 8.32 -0.74
N LEU A 69 3.93 9.65 -0.66
CA LEU A 69 3.04 10.51 -1.44
C LEU A 69 3.33 10.43 -2.92
N GLU A 70 4.60 10.23 -3.29
CA GLU A 70 4.95 10.05 -4.70
C GLU A 70 4.45 8.73 -5.23
N ILE A 71 4.53 7.67 -4.42
CA ILE A 71 3.97 6.38 -4.79
C ILE A 71 2.48 6.51 -5.03
N LEU A 72 1.80 7.17 -4.12
CA LEU A 72 0.36 7.40 -4.19
C LEU A 72 0.00 8.10 -5.51
N ARG A 73 0.71 9.17 -5.82
CA ARG A 73 0.45 9.91 -7.04
C ARG A 73 0.67 9.04 -8.28
N PHE A 74 1.78 8.30 -8.28
CA PHE A 74 2.11 7.44 -9.43
C PHE A 74 1.08 6.36 -9.64
N VAL A 75 0.73 5.65 -8.57
CA VAL A 75 -0.24 4.56 -8.66
C VAL A 75 -1.59 5.07 -9.08
N ARG A 76 -2.02 6.20 -8.52
CA ARG A 76 -3.32 6.74 -8.83
C ARG A 76 -3.41 7.18 -10.30
N SER A 77 -2.31 7.67 -10.86
CA SER A 77 -2.29 8.04 -12.27
C SER A 77 -2.37 6.82 -13.18
N GLN A 78 -1.93 5.65 -12.70
CA GLN A 78 -1.94 4.42 -13.48
C GLN A 78 -3.24 3.66 -13.32
N SER A 79 -3.86 3.72 -12.15
CA SER A 79 -4.99 2.87 -11.84
C SER A 79 -5.93 3.54 -10.85
N PRO A 80 -7.07 4.03 -11.32
CA PRO A 80 -8.03 4.68 -10.39
C PRO A 80 -8.66 3.72 -9.40
N CYS A 81 -8.72 2.44 -9.71
CA CYS A 81 -9.39 1.47 -8.82
C CYS A 81 -8.47 0.84 -7.79
N THR A 82 -7.17 1.01 -7.89
CA THR A 82 -6.26 0.48 -6.88
C THR A 82 -6.50 1.21 -5.57
N ARG A 83 -6.67 0.45 -4.50
CA ARG A 83 -6.81 1.05 -3.17
C ARG A 83 -5.44 1.26 -2.56
N ILE A 84 -5.28 2.34 -1.82
CA ILE A 84 -3.98 2.70 -1.28
C ILE A 84 -4.09 3.00 0.19
N ILE A 85 -3.31 2.27 0.98
CA ILE A 85 -3.17 2.50 2.41
C ILE A 85 -1.77 3.03 2.66
N LEU A 86 -1.67 4.18 3.31
CA LEU A 86 -0.38 4.69 3.77
C LEU A 86 -0.21 4.38 5.25
N LEU A 87 0.96 3.87 5.61
CA LEU A 87 1.32 3.61 6.99
C LEU A 87 2.47 4.53 7.35
N THR A 88 2.45 5.11 8.55
CA THR A 88 3.54 5.97 8.93
C THR A 88 3.72 6.05 10.43
N ALA A 89 4.98 6.16 10.87
CA ALA A 89 5.30 6.47 12.25
C ALA A 89 5.36 7.98 12.46
N TYR A 90 5.40 8.77 11.39
CA TYR A 90 5.70 10.19 11.47
C TYR A 90 4.70 11.08 10.72
N GLY A 91 3.45 10.70 10.71
CA GLY A 91 2.45 11.50 10.01
C GLY A 91 2.07 12.74 10.80
N SER A 92 1.52 13.72 10.11
CA SER A 92 0.96 14.91 10.71
C SER A 92 -0.40 15.18 10.08
N PRO A 93 -1.27 15.98 10.74
CA PRO A 93 -2.57 16.28 10.13
C PRO A 93 -2.46 16.91 8.76
N ARG A 94 -1.44 17.73 8.53
CA ARG A 94 -1.23 18.37 7.24
C ARG A 94 -0.88 17.35 6.16
N ILE A 95 -0.01 16.40 6.49
CA ILE A 95 0.39 15.36 5.53
C ILE A 95 -0.77 14.40 5.29
N GLU A 96 -1.52 14.08 6.32
CA GLU A 96 -2.68 13.23 6.18
C GLU A 96 -3.70 13.84 5.22
N LYS A 97 -3.95 15.14 5.39
CA LYS A 97 -4.87 15.84 4.51
C LYS A 97 -4.38 15.83 3.07
N GLU A 98 -3.08 16.03 2.88
CA GLU A 98 -2.51 16.00 1.55
C GLU A 98 -2.62 14.60 0.93
N ALA A 99 -2.42 13.56 1.73
CA ALA A 99 -2.52 12.19 1.25
C ALA A 99 -3.94 11.90 0.75
N PHE A 100 -4.95 12.29 1.52
CA PHE A 100 -6.32 12.07 1.08
C PHE A 100 -6.66 12.91 -0.15
N ARG A 101 -6.13 14.10 -0.23
CA ARG A 101 -6.36 14.94 -1.41
C ARG A 101 -5.79 14.29 -2.67
N ARG A 102 -4.70 13.55 -2.53
CA ARG A 102 -4.06 12.86 -3.66
C ARG A 102 -4.67 11.49 -3.95
N GLY A 103 -5.66 11.07 -3.19
CA GLY A 103 -6.39 9.84 -3.48
C GLY A 103 -6.07 8.65 -2.60
N CYS A 104 -5.49 8.87 -1.43
CA CYS A 104 -5.26 7.83 -0.45
C CYS A 104 -6.60 7.35 0.10
N ASP A 105 -6.73 6.05 0.31
CA ASP A 105 -7.98 5.49 0.84
C ASP A 105 -7.94 5.30 2.36
N ALA A 106 -6.76 5.13 2.93
CA ALA A 106 -6.61 5.04 4.38
C ALA A 106 -5.22 5.53 4.77
N PHE A 107 -5.15 6.22 5.89
CA PHE A 107 -3.90 6.75 6.42
C PHE A 107 -3.78 6.27 7.84
N LEU A 108 -2.84 5.37 8.11
CA LEU A 108 -2.75 4.68 9.38
C LEU A 108 -1.43 4.98 10.07
N HIS A 109 -1.47 5.03 11.38
CA HIS A 109 -0.27 5.31 12.18
C HIS A 109 0.32 4.01 12.70
N LYS A 110 1.63 3.87 12.59
CA LYS A 110 2.35 2.71 13.15
C LYS A 110 2.51 2.90 14.65
N PRO A 111 2.49 1.83 15.44
CA PRO A 111 2.24 0.45 15.02
C PRO A 111 0.75 0.18 14.85
N LYS A 112 0.42 -0.68 13.90
CA LYS A 112 -0.96 -1.04 13.65
C LYS A 112 -1.03 -2.57 13.54
N PRO A 113 -1.90 -3.23 14.28
CA PRO A 113 -1.98 -4.70 14.21
C PRO A 113 -2.34 -5.16 12.81
N LEU A 114 -1.75 -6.29 12.40
CA LEU A 114 -1.98 -6.84 11.07
C LEU A 114 -3.44 -7.16 10.81
N ASP A 115 -4.16 -7.65 11.82
CA ASP A 115 -5.56 -7.98 11.62
C ASP A 115 -6.40 -6.73 11.38
N GLU A 116 -6.01 -5.58 11.93
CA GLU A 116 -6.70 -4.34 11.63
C GLU A 116 -6.41 -3.87 10.22
N ILE A 117 -5.14 -3.97 9.80
CA ILE A 117 -4.78 -3.61 8.44
C ILE A 117 -5.54 -4.51 7.46
N ALA A 118 -5.63 -5.79 7.78
CA ALA A 118 -6.32 -6.74 6.91
C ALA A 118 -7.81 -6.44 6.80
N ARG A 119 -8.43 -6.01 7.90
CA ARG A 119 -9.84 -5.67 7.88
C ARG A 119 -10.10 -4.45 7.01
N ILE A 120 -9.25 -3.44 7.15
CA ILE A 120 -9.36 -2.23 6.33
C ILE A 120 -9.13 -2.60 4.86
N ALA A 121 -8.14 -3.44 4.60
CA ALA A 121 -7.84 -3.87 3.23
C ALA A 121 -9.02 -4.60 2.61
N ALA A 122 -9.65 -5.48 3.39
CA ALA A 122 -10.80 -6.22 2.88
C ALA A 122 -11.96 -5.30 2.56
N ASP A 123 -12.21 -4.33 3.44
CA ASP A 123 -13.30 -3.37 3.20
C ASP A 123 -13.04 -2.55 1.95
N LEU A 124 -11.80 -2.13 1.74
CA LEU A 124 -11.46 -1.30 0.59
C LEU A 124 -11.51 -2.09 -0.70
N THR A 125 -10.94 -3.29 -0.73
CA THR A 125 -10.82 -4.04 -1.97
C THR A 125 -12.12 -4.70 -2.39
N GLY A 126 -13.04 -4.86 -1.48
CA GLY A 126 -14.34 -5.43 -1.81
C GLY A 126 -15.24 -4.48 -2.55
N GLY A 127 -14.92 -3.20 -2.59
CA GLY A 127 -15.81 -2.21 -3.16
C GLY A 127 -15.52 -1.76 -4.58
N CYS A 128 -14.39 -2.15 -5.16
CA CYS A 128 -14.06 -1.73 -6.51
C CYS A 128 -14.27 -2.88 -7.49
N GLU A 129 -15.15 -2.66 -8.41
CA GLU A 129 -15.44 -3.67 -9.40
C GLU A 129 -14.66 -3.44 -10.65
#